data_08a413c7cf36c34f77563a5b45956318
#
_entry.id   08a413c7cf36c34f77563a5b45956318
#
_cell.length_a   1.000
_cell.length_b   1.000
_cell.length_c   1.000
_cell.angle_alpha   90.00
_cell.angle_beta   90.00
_cell.angle_gamma   90.00
#
_symmetry.space_group_name_H-M   'P 1'
#
loop_
_entity.id
_entity.type
_entity.pdbx_description
1 polymer ?
#
loop_
_entity_poly.entity_id
_entity_poly.type
_entity_poly.pdbx_seq_one_letter_code
_entity_poly.pdbx_strand_id
1 'polypeptide(L)'
;MSRLILAADRVIKARTLIQKARDLPVPALEEAGKYNFSYVAQVKACLQDARDLVKYISKTPSASAEIKEQVKEILLEADRANQEILHS
;
A
#
# COMPACT_ATOMS: atom_id res chain seq x y z
N MET A 1 -5.79 -25.34 13.26
CA MET A 1 -6.02 -24.30 12.58
C MET A 1 -5.13 -23.17 12.78
N SER A 2 -4.61 -22.74 11.80
CA SER A 2 -3.68 -21.68 11.90
C SER A 2 -4.36 -20.37 11.79
N ARG A 3 -4.08 -19.52 12.72
CA ARG A 3 -4.53 -18.24 12.65
C ARG A 3 -3.49 -17.35 12.16
N LEU A 4 -2.32 -17.86 11.86
CA LEU A 4 -1.23 -17.02 11.43
C LEU A 4 -1.41 -16.68 9.99
N ILE A 5 -1.46 -15.43 9.68
CA ILE A 5 -1.38 -14.99 8.31
C ILE A 5 0.09 -14.98 7.97
N LEU A 6 0.46 -15.81 7.02
CA LEU A 6 1.87 -15.92 6.65
C LEU A 6 2.38 -14.58 6.15
N ALA A 7 3.66 -14.31 6.41
CA ALA A 7 4.27 -13.07 5.93
C ALA A 7 4.13 -12.93 4.42
N ALA A 8 4.26 -14.04 3.70
CA ALA A 8 4.09 -14.00 2.24
C ALA A 8 2.70 -13.54 1.85
N ASP A 9 1.67 -13.98 2.59
CA ASP A 9 0.30 -13.54 2.31
C ASP A 9 0.13 -12.06 2.55
N ARG A 10 0.75 -11.54 3.60
CA ARG A 10 0.68 -10.12 3.89
C ARG A 10 1.35 -9.30 2.80
N VAL A 11 2.48 -9.80 2.29
CA VAL A 11 3.17 -9.15 1.19
C VAL A 11 2.26 -9.08 -0.04
N ILE A 12 1.60 -10.19 -0.36
CA ILE A 12 0.70 -10.23 -1.51
C ILE A 12 -0.45 -9.25 -1.32
N LYS A 13 -1.05 -9.24 -0.13
CA LYS A 13 -2.16 -8.33 0.13
C LYS A 13 -1.73 -6.88 0.06
N ALA A 14 -0.53 -6.57 0.55
CA ALA A 14 -0.04 -5.21 0.49
C ALA A 14 0.16 -4.76 -0.95
N ARG A 15 0.71 -5.63 -1.79
CA ARG A 15 0.88 -5.29 -3.21
C ARG A 15 -0.47 -5.08 -3.88
N THR A 16 -1.45 -5.90 -3.53
CA THR A 16 -2.80 -5.75 -4.07
C THR A 16 -3.40 -4.41 -3.66
N LEU A 17 -3.18 -3.99 -2.43
CA LEU A 17 -3.70 -2.70 -1.97
C LEU A 17 -3.03 -1.53 -2.69
N ILE A 18 -1.73 -1.62 -2.93
CA ILE A 18 -1.05 -0.58 -3.68
C ILE A 18 -1.61 -0.51 -5.10
N GLN A 19 -1.82 -1.65 -5.74
CA GLN A 19 -2.39 -1.70 -7.07
C GLN A 19 -3.81 -1.13 -7.06
N LYS A 20 -4.58 -1.46 -6.02
CA LYS A 20 -5.93 -0.93 -5.90
C LYS A 20 -5.91 0.60 -5.82
N ALA A 21 -4.94 1.16 -5.10
CA ALA A 21 -4.82 2.61 -5.03
C ALA A 21 -4.54 3.20 -6.41
N ARG A 22 -3.69 2.55 -7.19
CA ARG A 22 -3.38 3.03 -8.52
C ARG A 22 -4.55 2.88 -9.49
N ASP A 23 -5.42 1.89 -9.23
CA ASP A 23 -6.56 1.62 -10.11
C ASP A 23 -7.81 2.40 -9.76
N LEU A 24 -7.79 3.15 -8.67
CA LEU A 24 -8.96 3.94 -8.31
C LEU A 24 -9.26 4.96 -9.40
N PRO A 25 -10.55 5.18 -9.70
CA PRO A 25 -10.89 6.14 -10.75
C PRO A 25 -10.49 7.55 -10.36
N VAL A 26 -9.80 8.20 -11.28
CA VAL A 26 -9.36 9.57 -11.07
C VAL A 26 -10.55 10.50 -11.28
N PRO A 27 -10.78 11.45 -10.38
CA PRO A 27 -11.92 12.38 -10.55
C PRO A 27 -11.79 13.19 -11.83
N ALA A 28 -12.93 13.56 -12.38
CA ALA A 28 -12.95 14.37 -13.58
C ALA A 28 -12.34 15.74 -13.28
N LEU A 29 -11.70 16.32 -14.28
CA LEU A 29 -11.03 17.59 -14.12
C LEU A 29 -11.94 18.71 -13.66
N GLU A 30 -13.17 18.69 -14.10
CA GLU A 30 -14.11 19.72 -13.69
C GLU A 30 -14.36 19.70 -12.21
N GLU A 31 -14.35 18.50 -11.64
CA GLU A 31 -14.54 18.37 -10.22
C GLU A 31 -13.24 18.53 -9.50
N ALA A 32 -12.16 18.33 -10.23
CA ALA A 32 -10.85 18.34 -9.63
C ALA A 32 -10.25 19.72 -9.54
N GLY A 33 -10.95 20.72 -9.97
CA GLY A 33 -10.54 22.06 -9.65
C GLY A 33 -10.32 22.20 -8.16
N LYS A 34 -10.97 21.29 -7.41
CA LYS A 34 -10.64 21.09 -6.02
C LYS A 34 -10.33 19.64 -5.86
N TYR A 35 -9.39 19.32 -4.97
CA TYR A 35 -9.10 17.96 -4.69
C TYR A 35 -10.35 17.26 -4.20
N ASN A 36 -10.60 16.11 -4.77
CA ASN A 36 -11.70 15.27 -4.31
C ASN A 36 -11.23 14.57 -3.05
N PHE A 37 -11.72 15.00 -1.90
CA PHE A 37 -11.26 14.45 -0.63
C PHE A 37 -11.54 12.97 -0.51
N SER A 38 -12.64 12.49 -1.09
CA SER A 38 -12.93 11.06 -1.07
C SER A 38 -11.86 10.27 -1.80
N TYR A 39 -11.46 10.74 -2.97
CA TYR A 39 -10.44 10.06 -3.75
C TYR A 39 -9.12 10.04 -2.99
N VAL A 40 -8.71 11.19 -2.47
CA VAL A 40 -7.45 11.29 -1.74
C VAL A 40 -7.48 10.39 -0.51
N ALA A 41 -8.60 10.39 0.21
CA ALA A 41 -8.73 9.56 1.41
C ALA A 41 -8.64 8.09 1.06
N GLN A 42 -9.26 7.66 -0.04
CA GLN A 42 -9.21 6.27 -0.45
C GLN A 42 -7.79 5.85 -0.84
N VAL A 43 -7.09 6.71 -1.57
CA VAL A 43 -5.70 6.41 -1.94
C VAL A 43 -4.85 6.27 -0.69
N LYS A 44 -4.96 7.24 0.21
CA LYS A 44 -4.15 7.22 1.43
C LYS A 44 -4.48 6.01 2.30
N ALA A 45 -5.76 5.65 2.40
CA ALA A 45 -6.17 4.51 3.20
C ALA A 45 -5.60 3.22 2.62
N CYS A 46 -5.66 3.04 1.30
CA CYS A 46 -5.12 1.83 0.68
C CYS A 46 -3.62 1.72 0.92
N LEU A 47 -2.90 2.83 0.74
CA LEU A 47 -1.45 2.80 0.92
C LEU A 47 -1.07 2.60 2.38
N GLN A 48 -1.83 3.21 3.30
CA GLN A 48 -1.57 3.03 4.72
C GLN A 48 -1.85 1.59 5.14
N ASP A 49 -2.94 1.00 4.64
CA ASP A 49 -3.24 -0.39 4.94
C ASP A 49 -2.13 -1.31 4.43
N ALA A 50 -1.60 -1.01 3.26
CA ALA A 50 -0.50 -1.79 2.73
C ALA A 50 0.72 -1.72 3.64
N ARG A 51 1.04 -0.52 4.11
CA ARG A 51 2.16 -0.34 5.03
C ARG A 51 1.92 -1.08 6.33
N ASP A 52 0.69 -0.97 6.86
CA ASP A 52 0.36 -1.61 8.13
C ASP A 52 0.47 -3.13 8.05
N LEU A 53 0.13 -3.70 6.92
CA LEU A 53 0.21 -5.15 6.75
C LEU A 53 1.64 -5.65 6.88
N VAL A 54 2.62 -4.85 6.48
CA VAL A 54 3.99 -5.34 6.41
C VAL A 54 4.93 -4.70 7.43
N LYS A 55 4.49 -3.66 8.11
CA LYS A 55 5.44 -2.91 8.94
C LYS A 55 6.03 -3.72 10.09
N TYR A 56 5.30 -4.68 10.62
CA TYR A 56 5.82 -5.50 11.70
C TYR A 56 6.63 -6.68 11.22
N ILE A 57 6.55 -7.01 9.95
CA ILE A 57 7.28 -8.14 9.42
C ILE A 57 8.78 -7.90 9.51
N SER A 58 9.21 -6.67 9.23
CA SER A 58 10.63 -6.36 9.28
C SER A 58 11.21 -6.49 10.68
N LYS A 59 10.35 -6.45 11.70
CA LYS A 59 10.77 -6.59 13.08
C LYS A 59 10.62 -8.01 13.60
N THR A 60 10.10 -8.90 12.79
CA THR A 60 9.85 -10.28 13.20
C THR A 60 11.10 -11.11 12.96
N PRO A 61 11.69 -11.69 14.02
CA PRO A 61 12.94 -12.43 13.84
C PRO A 61 12.80 -13.66 12.95
N SER A 62 11.58 -14.24 12.90
CA SER A 62 11.38 -15.45 12.12
C SER A 62 11.16 -15.19 10.64
N ALA A 63 11.00 -13.93 10.23
CA ALA A 63 10.82 -13.63 8.82
C ALA A 63 12.14 -13.81 8.08
N SER A 64 12.07 -14.40 6.88
CA SER A 64 13.26 -14.62 6.10
C SER A 64 13.81 -13.32 5.55
N ALA A 65 15.10 -13.33 5.18
CA ALA A 65 15.71 -12.15 4.59
C ALA A 65 15.01 -11.77 3.29
N GLU A 66 14.56 -12.76 2.54
CA GLU A 66 13.87 -12.53 1.29
C GLU A 66 12.56 -11.78 1.51
N ILE A 67 11.82 -12.20 2.52
CA ILE A 67 10.56 -11.53 2.86
C ILE A 67 10.82 -10.10 3.33
N LYS A 68 11.85 -9.91 4.15
CA LYS A 68 12.18 -8.58 4.63
C LYS A 68 12.58 -7.65 3.48
N GLU A 69 13.24 -8.20 2.47
CA GLU A 69 13.59 -7.42 1.30
C GLU A 69 12.33 -7.00 0.53
N GLN A 70 11.38 -7.92 0.40
CA GLN A 70 10.11 -7.60 -0.24
C GLN A 70 9.35 -6.53 0.53
N VAL A 71 9.42 -6.56 1.84
CA VAL A 71 8.78 -5.52 2.66
C VAL A 71 9.36 -4.16 2.35
N LYS A 72 10.68 -4.08 2.23
CA LYS A 72 11.32 -2.82 1.87
C LYS A 72 10.81 -2.30 0.52
N GLU A 73 10.70 -3.19 -0.44
CA GLU A 73 10.21 -2.82 -1.76
C GLU A 73 8.78 -2.32 -1.69
N ILE A 74 7.96 -2.96 -0.88
CA ILE A 74 6.57 -2.56 -0.73
C ILE A 74 6.47 -1.16 -0.12
N LEU A 75 7.27 -0.90 0.91
CA LEU A 75 7.24 0.43 1.53
C LEU A 75 7.68 1.50 0.55
N LEU A 76 8.70 1.20 -0.26
CA LEU A 76 9.14 2.14 -1.29
C LEU A 76 8.07 2.32 -2.37
N GLU A 77 7.41 1.24 -2.75
CA GLU A 77 6.34 1.31 -3.74
C GLU A 77 5.18 2.13 -3.24
N ALA A 78 4.83 1.98 -1.96
CA ALA A 78 3.74 2.76 -1.39
C ALA A 78 4.08 4.25 -1.40
N ASP A 79 5.32 4.59 -1.07
CA ASP A 79 5.74 5.98 -1.12
C ASP A 79 5.72 6.52 -2.54
N ARG A 80 6.20 5.72 -3.48
CA ARG A 80 6.21 6.11 -4.88
C ARG A 80 4.79 6.31 -5.40
N ALA A 81 3.90 5.39 -5.06
CA ALA A 81 2.51 5.51 -5.49
C ALA A 81 1.88 6.77 -4.91
N ASN A 82 2.16 7.06 -3.66
CA ASN A 82 1.63 8.26 -3.03
C ASN A 82 2.08 9.50 -3.81
N GLN A 83 3.35 9.56 -4.16
CA GLN A 83 3.86 10.70 -4.90
C GLN A 83 3.29 10.77 -6.31
N GLU A 84 3.22 9.63 -6.99
CA GLU A 84 2.75 9.61 -8.37
C GLU A 84 1.27 9.93 -8.47
N ILE A 85 0.48 9.46 -7.51
CA ILE A 85 -0.96 9.64 -7.57
C ILE A 85 -1.35 11.01 -7.03
N LEU A 86 -0.77 11.41 -5.92
CA LEU A 86 -1.23 12.60 -5.22
C LEU A 86 -0.41 13.85 -5.47
N HIS A 87 0.78 13.71 -6.05
CA HIS A 87 1.64 14.85 -6.28
C HIS A 87 2.08 15.01 -7.73
N SER A 88 1.45 14.26 -8.62
CA SER A 88 1.78 14.38 -10.03
C SER A 88 1.06 15.53 -10.69
#